data_3cee37ccddba7695833efe21a403bdaa
#
_entry.id   3cee37ccddba7695833efe21a403bdaa
#
_cell.length_a   1.000
_cell.length_b   1.000
_cell.length_c   1.000
_cell.angle_alpha   90.00
_cell.angle_beta   90.00
_cell.angle_gamma   90.00
#
_symmetry.space_group_name_H-M   'P 1'
#
loop_
_entity.id
_entity.type
_entity.pdbx_description
1 polymer ?
#
loop_
_entity_poly.entity_id
_entity_poly.type
_entity_poly.pdbx_seq_one_letter_code
_entity_poly.pdbx_strand_id
1 'polypeptide(L)'
;YYASRGLGDVYKRQLMDLSELNQNSIEYLKSDITLILPISLCILILTLINSVAVNAIQTKTNLKAYSIFFICGAKWKVGIIISLLNGLFTWLFGVVLSGILAFIFTNMNGSSQYIISFNLPEIIMCVLMGLLNIIVSIILPILIISKQNPRELLIDNK
;
A
#
# COMPACT_ATOMS: atom_id res chain seq x y z
N TYR A 1 0.92 -63.39 -9.43
CA TYR A 1 1.96 -62.60 -10.16
C TYR A 1 1.36 -61.49 -11.07
N TYR A 2 0.24 -61.75 -11.74
CA TYR A 2 -0.44 -60.78 -12.59
C TYR A 2 -1.21 -59.70 -11.79
N ALA A 3 -1.73 -60.02 -10.62
CA ALA A 3 -2.45 -59.07 -9.78
C ALA A 3 -1.52 -58.01 -9.16
N SER A 4 -0.28 -58.36 -8.83
CA SER A 4 0.68 -57.41 -8.26
C SER A 4 1.23 -56.40 -9.30
N ARG A 5 1.29 -56.80 -10.58
CA ARG A 5 1.71 -55.91 -11.68
C ARG A 5 0.63 -54.88 -12.03
N GLY A 6 -0.65 -55.25 -11.97
CA GLY A 6 -1.77 -54.32 -12.22
C GLY A 6 -1.90 -53.26 -11.14
N LEU A 7 -1.64 -53.60 -9.86
CA LEU A 7 -1.68 -52.62 -8.77
C LEU A 7 -0.54 -51.60 -8.88
N GLY A 8 0.64 -52.00 -9.29
CA GLY A 8 1.79 -51.12 -9.48
C GLY A 8 1.57 -50.10 -10.61
N ASP A 9 0.92 -50.51 -11.70
CA ASP A 9 0.62 -49.62 -12.83
C ASP A 9 -0.50 -48.61 -12.52
N VAL A 10 -1.50 -49.04 -11.71
CA VAL A 10 -2.54 -48.09 -11.25
C VAL A 10 -1.97 -47.05 -10.29
N TYR A 11 -1.10 -47.45 -9.37
CA TYR A 11 -0.40 -46.55 -8.45
C TYR A 11 0.52 -45.56 -9.21
N LYS A 12 1.25 -46.06 -10.21
CA LYS A 12 2.11 -45.22 -11.05
C LYS A 12 1.31 -44.18 -11.85
N ARG A 13 0.17 -44.57 -12.42
CA ARG A 13 -0.73 -43.64 -13.12
C ARG A 13 -1.30 -42.59 -12.19
N GLN A 14 -1.75 -42.94 -10.99
CA GLN A 14 -2.22 -41.99 -10.00
C GLN A 14 -1.16 -41.01 -9.54
N LEU A 15 0.09 -41.46 -9.38
CA LEU A 15 1.22 -40.58 -9.03
C LEU A 15 1.59 -39.65 -10.19
N MET A 16 1.53 -40.12 -11.44
CA MET A 16 1.75 -39.25 -12.61
C MET A 16 0.64 -38.21 -12.78
N ASP A 17 -0.61 -38.59 -12.59
CA ASP A 17 -1.75 -37.68 -12.66
C ASP A 17 -1.66 -36.59 -11.58
N LEU A 18 -1.26 -36.95 -10.35
CA LEU A 18 -1.04 -35.99 -9.26
C LEU A 18 0.15 -35.05 -9.55
N SER A 19 1.22 -35.52 -10.20
CA SER A 19 2.35 -34.67 -10.55
C SER A 19 2.02 -33.70 -11.69
N GLU A 20 1.26 -34.13 -12.69
CA GLU A 20 0.78 -33.29 -13.78
C GLU A 20 -0.22 -32.22 -13.28
N LEU A 21 -1.14 -32.59 -12.40
CA LEU A 21 -2.06 -31.63 -11.76
C LEU A 21 -1.31 -30.59 -10.93
N ASN A 22 -0.27 -31.00 -10.22
CA ASN A 22 0.54 -30.07 -9.43
C ASN A 22 1.38 -29.15 -10.32
N GLN A 23 1.96 -29.65 -11.42
CA GLN A 23 2.70 -28.82 -12.38
C GLN A 23 1.78 -27.83 -13.09
N ASN A 24 0.62 -28.25 -13.55
CA ASN A 24 -0.37 -27.35 -14.16
C ASN A 24 -0.82 -26.28 -13.17
N SER A 25 -1.07 -26.63 -11.91
CA SER A 25 -1.43 -25.63 -10.87
C SER A 25 -0.32 -24.61 -10.62
N ILE A 26 0.95 -25.06 -10.63
CA ILE A 26 2.11 -24.16 -10.47
C ILE A 26 2.27 -23.25 -11.68
N GLU A 27 2.05 -23.74 -12.89
CA GLU A 27 2.11 -22.93 -14.12
C GLU A 27 1.00 -21.87 -14.17
N TYR A 28 -0.24 -22.21 -13.75
CA TYR A 28 -1.33 -21.24 -13.62
C TYR A 28 -1.00 -20.16 -12.59
N LEU A 29 -0.54 -20.55 -11.39
CA LEU A 29 -0.12 -19.59 -10.37
C LEU A 29 1.04 -18.69 -10.85
N LYS A 30 2.00 -19.24 -11.56
CA LYS A 30 3.12 -18.47 -12.11
C LYS A 30 2.67 -17.49 -13.19
N SER A 31 1.74 -17.89 -14.04
CA SER A 31 1.13 -17.02 -15.05
C SER A 31 0.39 -15.85 -14.41
N ASP A 32 -0.46 -16.14 -13.42
CA ASP A 32 -1.23 -15.12 -12.70
C ASP A 32 -0.33 -14.14 -11.97
N ILE A 33 0.70 -14.62 -11.27
CA ILE A 33 1.68 -13.77 -10.58
C ILE A 33 2.42 -12.88 -11.58
N THR A 34 2.81 -13.42 -12.74
CA THR A 34 3.55 -12.67 -13.77
C THR A 34 2.73 -11.51 -14.34
N LEU A 35 1.40 -11.66 -14.41
CA LEU A 35 0.50 -10.60 -14.88
C LEU A 35 0.15 -9.60 -13.77
N ILE A 36 -0.14 -10.07 -12.56
CA ILE A 36 -0.61 -9.24 -11.45
C ILE A 36 0.52 -8.41 -10.84
N LEU A 37 1.74 -8.95 -10.78
CA LEU A 37 2.89 -8.31 -10.14
C LEU A 37 3.26 -6.96 -10.80
N PRO A 38 3.41 -6.82 -12.13
CA PRO A 38 3.73 -5.53 -12.75
C PRO A 38 2.59 -4.53 -12.58
N ILE A 39 1.33 -4.96 -12.63
CA ILE A 39 0.18 -4.09 -12.45
C ILE A 39 0.15 -3.54 -11.00
N SER A 40 0.34 -4.40 -10.01
CA SER A 40 0.37 -4.00 -8.61
C SER A 40 1.54 -3.06 -8.30
N LEU A 41 2.70 -3.28 -8.92
CA LEU A 41 3.87 -2.41 -8.81
C LEU A 41 3.60 -1.03 -9.41
N CYS A 42 2.97 -0.96 -10.58
CA CYS A 42 2.57 0.30 -11.21
C CYS A 42 1.59 1.09 -10.33
N ILE A 43 0.57 0.42 -9.77
CA ILE A 43 -0.39 1.06 -8.86
C ILE A 43 0.33 1.58 -7.61
N LEU A 44 1.26 0.82 -7.04
CA LEU A 44 2.05 1.22 -5.88
C LEU A 44 2.88 2.47 -6.18
N ILE A 45 3.59 2.52 -7.30
CA ILE A 45 4.37 3.70 -7.71
C ILE A 45 3.45 4.91 -7.90
N LEU A 46 2.33 4.73 -8.57
CA LEU A 46 1.36 5.80 -8.82
C LEU A 46 0.79 6.36 -7.50
N THR A 47 0.47 5.50 -6.55
CA THR A 47 -0.02 5.92 -5.22
C THR A 47 1.05 6.66 -4.42
N LEU A 48 2.32 6.25 -4.49
CA LEU A 48 3.43 6.95 -3.85
C LEU A 48 3.62 8.36 -4.44
N ILE A 49 3.64 8.49 -5.76
CA ILE A 49 3.78 9.79 -6.44
C ILE A 49 2.61 10.72 -6.08
N ASN A 50 1.39 10.21 -6.11
CA ASN A 50 0.20 10.98 -5.76
C ASN A 50 0.23 11.45 -4.30
N SER A 51 0.59 10.58 -3.38
CA SER A 51 0.71 10.90 -1.95
C SER A 51 1.75 11.99 -1.70
N VAL A 52 2.93 11.91 -2.34
CA VAL A 52 3.98 12.93 -2.27
C VAL A 52 3.50 14.26 -2.83
N ALA A 53 2.84 14.27 -3.99
CA ALA A 53 2.32 15.48 -4.62
C ALA A 53 1.27 16.19 -3.75
N VAL A 54 0.29 15.44 -3.22
CA VAL A 54 -0.76 15.97 -2.36
C VAL A 54 -0.17 16.60 -1.09
N ASN A 55 0.75 15.92 -0.42
CA ASN A 55 1.39 16.43 0.78
C ASN A 55 2.28 17.65 0.50
N ALA A 56 2.95 17.70 -0.65
CA ALA A 56 3.72 18.87 -1.06
C ALA A 56 2.83 20.11 -1.31
N ILE A 57 1.71 19.93 -2.01
CA ILE A 57 0.72 21.00 -2.24
C ILE A 57 0.14 21.47 -0.91
N GLN A 58 -0.30 20.57 -0.06
CA GLN A 58 -0.86 20.91 1.25
C GLN A 58 0.15 21.63 2.15
N THR A 59 1.42 21.23 2.11
CA THR A 59 2.48 21.94 2.85
C THR A 59 2.66 23.35 2.31
N LYS A 60 2.66 23.54 0.99
CA LYS A 60 2.77 24.87 0.38
C LYS A 60 1.59 25.77 0.75
N THR A 61 0.37 25.27 0.73
CA THR A 61 -0.81 26.05 1.12
C THR A 61 -0.80 26.43 2.59
N ASN A 62 -0.24 25.59 3.45
CA ASN A 62 -0.17 25.83 4.90
C ASN A 62 1.11 26.56 5.36
N LEU A 63 2.01 26.93 4.44
CA LEU A 63 3.28 27.61 4.79
C LEU A 63 3.07 28.88 5.57
N LYS A 64 2.06 29.70 5.21
CA LYS A 64 1.73 30.93 5.95
C LYS A 64 1.36 30.63 7.41
N ALA A 65 0.52 29.63 7.64
CA ALA A 65 0.14 29.20 8.99
C ALA A 65 1.36 28.73 9.79
N TYR A 66 2.25 27.95 9.17
CA TYR A 66 3.49 27.49 9.81
C TYR A 66 4.44 28.65 10.16
N SER A 67 4.50 29.69 9.30
CA SER A 67 5.29 30.87 9.57
C SER A 67 4.76 31.67 10.76
N ILE A 68 3.44 31.79 10.91
CA ILE A 68 2.81 32.42 12.07
C ILE A 68 3.14 31.65 13.36
N PHE A 69 3.04 30.32 13.35
CA PHE A 69 3.42 29.50 14.49
C PHE A 69 4.89 29.67 14.85
N PHE A 70 5.77 29.79 13.86
CA PHE A 70 7.19 30.00 14.09
C PHE A 70 7.47 31.35 14.76
N ILE A 71 6.79 32.44 14.35
CA ILE A 71 6.94 33.77 14.97
C ILE A 71 6.39 33.78 16.40
N CYS A 72 5.35 32.99 16.67
CA CYS A 72 4.82 32.80 18.03
C CYS A 72 5.77 31.94 18.91
N GLY A 73 6.97 31.55 18.41
CA GLY A 73 7.96 30.81 19.16
C GLY A 73 7.93 29.30 18.97
N ALA A 74 7.09 28.78 18.09
CA ALA A 74 7.08 27.35 17.77
C ALA A 74 8.32 26.98 16.93
N LYS A 75 8.92 25.82 17.24
CA LYS A 75 10.07 25.32 16.47
C LYS A 75 9.58 24.73 15.12
N TRP A 76 10.40 24.77 14.09
CA TRP A 76 10.13 24.15 12.78
C TRP A 76 9.71 22.66 12.88
N LYS A 77 10.14 21.97 13.90
CA LYS A 77 9.74 20.58 14.20
C LYS A 77 8.23 20.42 14.33
N VAL A 78 7.53 21.45 14.78
CA VAL A 78 6.06 21.41 14.94
C VAL A 78 5.37 21.29 13.58
N GLY A 79 5.84 22.01 12.55
CA GLY A 79 5.29 21.89 11.20
C GLY A 79 5.49 20.49 10.60
N ILE A 80 6.64 19.87 10.87
CA ILE A 80 6.93 18.50 10.44
C ILE A 80 6.00 17.51 11.15
N ILE A 81 5.79 17.66 12.47
CA ILE A 81 4.89 16.80 13.26
C ILE A 81 3.44 16.92 12.76
N ILE A 82 2.98 18.13 12.45
CA ILE A 82 1.64 18.35 11.91
C ILE A 82 1.48 17.65 10.55
N SER A 83 2.49 17.76 9.68
CA SER A 83 2.48 17.08 8.38
C SER A 83 2.46 15.56 8.52
N LEU A 84 3.21 15.02 9.48
CA LEU A 84 3.25 13.59 9.80
C LEU A 84 1.90 13.10 10.33
N LEU A 85 1.30 13.81 11.29
CA LEU A 85 -0.02 13.52 11.82
C LEU A 85 -1.08 13.49 10.71
N ASN A 86 -1.05 14.47 9.83
CA ASN A 86 -1.97 14.55 8.70
C ASN A 86 -1.83 13.36 7.75
N GLY A 87 -0.59 12.95 7.42
CA GLY A 87 -0.33 11.75 6.65
C GLY A 87 -0.85 10.47 7.32
N LEU A 88 -0.69 10.37 8.63
CA LEU A 88 -1.17 9.24 9.43
C LEU A 88 -2.71 9.19 9.45
N PHE A 89 -3.39 10.32 9.64
CA PHE A 89 -4.85 10.40 9.58
C PHE A 89 -5.38 10.00 8.20
N THR A 90 -4.77 10.48 7.13
CA THR A 90 -5.16 10.15 5.75
C THR A 90 -5.00 8.65 5.49
N TRP A 91 -3.89 8.06 5.93
CA TRP A 91 -3.66 6.62 5.81
C TRP A 91 -4.70 5.81 6.59
N LEU A 92 -4.96 6.18 7.85
CA LEU A 92 -5.92 5.49 8.70
C LEU A 92 -7.33 5.52 8.12
N PHE A 93 -7.74 6.68 7.61
CA PHE A 93 -9.02 6.85 6.90
C PHE A 93 -9.10 5.98 5.64
N GLY A 94 -8.01 5.90 4.86
CA GLY A 94 -7.90 5.04 3.70
C GLY A 94 -8.05 3.55 4.04
N VAL A 95 -7.42 3.10 5.13
CA VAL A 95 -7.53 1.70 5.61
C VAL A 95 -8.96 1.37 6.02
N VAL A 96 -9.62 2.26 6.76
CA VAL A 96 -11.02 2.06 7.17
C VAL A 96 -11.93 2.00 5.94
N LEU A 97 -11.76 2.92 5.00
CA LEU A 97 -12.57 2.96 3.78
C LEU A 97 -12.37 1.71 2.92
N SER A 98 -11.13 1.27 2.75
CA SER A 98 -10.81 0.05 1.99
C SER A 98 -11.40 -1.21 2.67
N GLY A 99 -11.39 -1.27 3.99
CA GLY A 99 -12.00 -2.36 4.76
C GLY A 99 -13.52 -2.41 4.57
N ILE A 100 -14.18 -1.26 4.60
CA ILE A 100 -15.63 -1.18 4.34
C ILE A 100 -15.97 -1.63 2.91
N LEU A 101 -15.21 -1.16 1.93
CA LEU A 101 -15.41 -1.57 0.53
C LEU A 101 -15.18 -3.06 0.32
N ALA A 102 -14.13 -3.63 0.92
CA ALA A 102 -13.87 -5.06 0.87
C ALA A 102 -15.02 -5.87 1.50
N PHE A 103 -15.54 -5.42 2.64
CA PHE A 103 -16.68 -6.05 3.30
C PHE A 103 -17.96 -6.01 2.44
N ILE A 104 -18.26 -4.87 1.81
CA ILE A 104 -19.40 -4.73 0.90
C ILE A 104 -19.23 -5.66 -0.30
N PHE A 105 -18.05 -5.70 -0.90
CA PHE A 105 -17.77 -6.51 -2.07
C PHE A 105 -17.90 -8.02 -1.79
N THR A 106 -17.43 -8.48 -0.64
CA THR A 106 -17.59 -9.90 -0.24
C THR A 106 -19.05 -10.29 -0.02
N ASN A 107 -19.87 -9.38 0.53
CA ASN A 107 -21.30 -9.65 0.76
C ASN A 107 -22.14 -9.59 -0.52
N MET A 108 -21.78 -8.76 -1.49
CA MET A 108 -22.51 -8.66 -2.76
C MET A 108 -22.21 -9.81 -3.72
N ASN A 109 -20.99 -10.31 -3.74
CA ASN A 109 -20.57 -11.43 -4.59
C ASN A 109 -20.75 -12.76 -3.84
N GLY A 110 -21.97 -13.19 -3.60
CA GLY A 110 -22.30 -14.48 -2.96
C GLY A 110 -21.85 -15.75 -3.71
N SER A 111 -21.06 -15.61 -4.79
CA SER A 111 -20.42 -16.72 -5.52
C SER A 111 -18.93 -16.74 -5.18
N SER A 112 -18.58 -17.64 -4.40
CA SER A 112 -17.38 -18.16 -3.73
C SER A 112 -16.04 -18.24 -4.48
N GLN A 113 -15.77 -17.43 -5.48
CA GLN A 113 -14.46 -17.48 -6.17
C GLN A 113 -13.36 -16.57 -5.57
N TYR A 114 -13.74 -15.56 -4.78
CA TYR A 114 -12.77 -14.65 -4.15
C TYR A 114 -13.08 -14.58 -2.65
N ILE A 115 -12.47 -15.45 -1.88
CA ILE A 115 -12.47 -15.35 -0.41
C ILE A 115 -11.38 -14.39 -0.03
N ILE A 116 -11.73 -13.16 0.37
CA ILE A 116 -10.79 -12.24 0.99
C ILE A 116 -10.53 -12.77 2.41
N SER A 117 -9.44 -13.50 2.57
CA SER A 117 -9.00 -13.96 3.89
C SER A 117 -8.09 -12.88 4.50
N PHE A 118 -8.45 -12.38 5.67
CA PHE A 118 -7.57 -11.50 6.44
C PHE A 118 -6.61 -12.34 7.28
N ASN A 119 -5.53 -12.79 6.67
CA ASN A 119 -4.47 -13.48 7.37
C ASN A 119 -3.51 -12.47 8.04
N LEU A 120 -2.93 -12.87 9.15
CA LEU A 120 -1.98 -12.04 9.90
C LEU A 120 -0.81 -11.48 9.04
N PRO A 121 -0.17 -12.26 8.14
CA PRO A 121 0.88 -11.76 7.28
C PRO A 121 0.41 -10.69 6.30
N GLU A 122 -0.82 -10.77 5.79
CA GLU A 122 -1.39 -9.78 4.87
C GLU A 122 -1.62 -8.44 5.57
N ILE A 123 -2.10 -8.47 6.82
CA ILE A 123 -2.26 -7.28 7.65
C ILE A 123 -0.90 -6.62 7.91
N ILE A 124 0.12 -7.40 8.26
CA ILE A 124 1.48 -6.89 8.50
C ILE A 124 2.04 -6.23 7.24
N MET A 125 1.88 -6.85 6.06
CA MET A 125 2.32 -6.27 4.78
C MET A 125 1.59 -4.97 4.47
N CYS A 126 0.29 -4.88 4.71
CA CYS A 126 -0.49 -3.66 4.53
C CYS A 126 0.01 -2.52 5.44
N VAL A 127 0.30 -2.82 6.70
CA VAL A 127 0.86 -1.84 7.66
C VAL A 127 2.25 -1.38 7.22
N LEU A 128 3.13 -2.30 6.80
CA LEU A 128 4.47 -1.97 6.32
C LEU A 128 4.43 -1.07 5.08
N MET A 129 3.58 -1.37 4.11
CA MET A 129 3.37 -0.54 2.92
C MET A 129 2.82 0.84 3.26
N GLY A 130 1.90 0.92 4.23
CA GLY A 130 1.38 2.19 4.73
C GLY A 130 2.45 3.04 5.42
N LEU A 131 3.29 2.46 6.26
CA LEU A 131 4.41 3.14 6.89
C LEU A 131 5.42 3.65 5.86
N LEU A 132 5.75 2.85 4.87
CA LEU A 132 6.63 3.23 3.76
C LEU A 132 6.05 4.43 3.00
N ASN A 133 4.76 4.42 2.71
CA ASN A 133 4.07 5.53 2.05
C ASN A 133 4.17 6.83 2.89
N ILE A 134 3.93 6.77 4.19
CA ILE A 134 4.04 7.92 5.10
C ILE A 134 5.46 8.46 5.10
N ILE A 135 6.48 7.61 5.22
CA ILE A 135 7.90 8.01 5.24
C ILE A 135 8.28 8.74 3.95
N VAL A 136 7.97 8.15 2.79
CA VAL A 136 8.27 8.75 1.48
C VAL A 136 7.53 10.07 1.29
N SER A 137 6.29 10.14 1.73
CA SER A 137 5.42 11.31 1.59
C SER A 137 5.90 12.53 2.39
N ILE A 138 6.63 12.34 3.49
CA ILE A 138 7.13 13.41 4.37
C ILE A 138 8.43 14.04 3.85
N ILE A 139 9.17 13.38 2.98
CA ILE A 139 10.48 13.87 2.50
C ILE A 139 10.34 15.25 1.84
N LEU A 140 9.38 15.42 0.94
CA LEU A 140 9.15 16.69 0.24
C LEU A 140 8.66 17.83 1.17
N PRO A 141 7.70 17.65 2.07
CA PRO A 141 7.34 18.63 3.11
C PRO A 141 8.53 19.09 3.93
N ILE A 142 9.40 18.17 4.39
CA ILE A 142 10.59 18.52 5.15
C ILE A 142 11.52 19.43 4.34
N LEU A 143 11.76 19.08 3.07
CA LEU A 143 12.60 19.88 2.19
C LEU A 143 12.00 21.27 1.91
N ILE A 144 10.69 21.37 1.73
CA ILE A 144 10.00 22.64 1.51
C ILE A 144 10.12 23.53 2.75
N ILE A 145 9.82 22.98 3.92
CA ILE A 145 9.85 23.71 5.19
C ILE A 145 11.28 24.15 5.53
N SER A 146 12.27 23.29 5.34
CA SER A 146 13.67 23.58 5.73
C SER A 146 14.35 24.62 4.86
N LYS A 147 13.93 24.77 3.59
CA LYS A 147 14.52 25.74 2.63
C LYS A 147 13.94 27.14 2.71
N GLN A 148 12.86 27.35 3.44
CA GLN A 148 12.17 28.64 3.44
C GLN A 148 12.51 29.48 4.67
N ASN A 149 12.79 30.77 4.43
CA ASN A 149 12.97 31.75 5.47
C ASN A 149 11.59 32.25 5.95
N PRO A 150 11.26 32.08 7.24
CA PRO A 150 9.92 32.46 7.75
C PRO A 150 9.62 33.94 7.62
N ARG A 151 10.64 34.78 7.54
CA ARG A 151 10.48 36.24 7.38
C ARG A 151 10.02 36.64 5.96
N GLU A 152 10.50 35.96 4.94
CA GLU A 152 10.15 36.25 3.54
C GLU A 152 8.70 35.88 3.21
N LEU A 153 8.18 34.81 3.83
CA LEU A 153 6.81 34.33 3.60
C LEU A 153 5.72 35.28 4.13
N LEU A 154 6.08 36.18 5.05
CA LEU A 154 5.14 37.17 5.59
C LEU A 154 5.16 38.48 4.82
N ILE A 155 6.27 38.78 4.13
CA ILE A 155 6.46 40.01 3.36
C ILE A 155 5.90 39.86 1.94
N ASP A 156 5.86 38.63 1.41
CA ASP A 156 5.37 38.35 0.06
C ASP A 156 3.84 38.37 -0.01
N ASN A 157 3.28 39.55 0.20
CA ASN A 157 1.86 39.87 0.20
C ASN A 157 1.52 40.67 -1.06
N LYS A 158 1.94 40.16 -2.24
CA LYS A 158 1.49 40.69 -3.54
C LYS A 158 0.91 39.60 -4.42
#